data_769a0811c2d532db388cd44b6b2245f3
#
_entry.id   769a0811c2d532db388cd44b6b2245f3
#
_cell.length_a   1.000
_cell.length_b   1.000
_cell.length_c   1.000
_cell.angle_alpha   90.00
_cell.angle_beta   90.00
_cell.angle_gamma   90.00
#
_symmetry.space_group_name_H-M   'P 1'
#
loop_
_entity.id
_entity.type
_entity.pdbx_description
1 polymer ?
#
loop_
_entity_poly.entity_id
_entity_poly.type
_entity_poly.pdbx_seq_one_letter_code
_entity_poly.pdbx_strand_id
1 'polypeptide(L)'
;MALTNAQYDEIMRGYDKRQLQNKYIHDKRIEEAYRKAPRLREIDSEIASASVRQAYRLMDGDENALATLRLAIEDYKEERAALLSTLGYPLDYFDPIYTCPDCHDTGHIDGQKCHCFKQAIINTVYSQSNIREI
;
A
#
# COMPACT_ATOMS: atom_id res chain seq x y z
N MET A 1 7.07 -5.82 -29.79
CA MET A 1 8.37 -5.15 -29.70
C MET A 1 9.14 -5.72 -28.53
N ALA A 2 10.35 -6.18 -28.78
CA ALA A 2 11.18 -6.80 -27.76
C ALA A 2 11.94 -5.73 -26.96
N LEU A 3 11.90 -5.85 -25.64
CA LEU A 3 12.69 -5.02 -24.74
C LEU A 3 14.08 -5.62 -24.58
N THR A 4 15.09 -4.77 -24.54
CA THR A 4 16.40 -5.22 -24.07
C THR A 4 16.39 -5.41 -22.56
N ASN A 5 17.33 -6.19 -22.01
CA ASN A 5 17.45 -6.35 -20.57
C ASN A 5 17.69 -5.00 -19.86
N ALA A 6 18.49 -4.13 -20.47
CA ALA A 6 18.76 -2.80 -19.90
C ALA A 6 17.47 -1.94 -19.85
N GLN A 7 16.65 -2.01 -20.88
CA GLN A 7 15.38 -1.27 -20.90
C GLN A 7 14.41 -1.82 -19.85
N TYR A 8 14.30 -3.12 -19.74
CA TYR A 8 13.47 -3.76 -18.71
C TYR A 8 13.92 -3.36 -17.32
N ASP A 9 15.21 -3.42 -17.05
CA ASP A 9 15.76 -3.06 -15.73
C ASP A 9 15.51 -1.58 -15.40
N GLU A 10 15.61 -0.70 -16.39
CA GLU A 10 15.31 0.72 -16.20
C GLU A 10 13.85 0.92 -15.79
N ILE A 11 12.92 0.24 -16.46
CA ILE A 11 11.50 0.30 -16.12
C ILE A 11 11.25 -0.22 -14.71
N MET A 12 11.86 -1.35 -14.36
CA MET A 12 11.69 -1.92 -13.02
C MET A 12 12.30 -1.06 -11.92
N ARG A 13 13.41 -0.35 -12.20
CA ARG A 13 13.94 0.64 -11.25
C ARG A 13 12.95 1.78 -11.02
N GLY A 14 12.20 2.16 -12.04
CA GLY A 14 11.13 3.15 -11.90
C GLY A 14 10.04 2.69 -10.94
N TYR A 15 9.64 1.43 -11.03
CA TYR A 15 8.66 0.85 -10.08
C TYR A 15 9.21 0.83 -8.66
N ASP A 16 10.44 0.38 -8.47
CA ASP A 16 11.08 0.35 -7.16
C ASP A 16 11.14 1.76 -6.55
N LYS A 17 11.49 2.75 -7.35
CA LYS A 17 11.55 4.14 -6.91
C LYS A 17 10.17 4.65 -6.47
N ARG A 18 9.12 4.36 -7.25
CA ARG A 18 7.76 4.78 -6.91
C ARG A 18 7.27 4.10 -5.63
N GLN A 19 7.56 2.82 -5.46
CA GLN A 19 7.21 2.09 -4.25
C GLN A 19 7.87 2.72 -3.02
N LEU A 20 9.15 3.05 -3.10
CA LEU A 20 9.87 3.69 -2.00
C LEU A 20 9.33 5.08 -1.70
N GLN A 21 9.06 5.89 -2.71
CA GLN A 21 8.49 7.22 -2.53
C GLN A 21 7.11 7.16 -1.87
N ASN A 22 6.26 6.24 -2.33
CA ASN A 22 4.91 6.08 -1.80
C ASN A 22 4.94 5.55 -0.37
N LYS A 23 5.85 4.65 -0.07
CA LYS A 23 6.05 4.15 1.29
C LYS A 23 6.51 5.28 2.22
N TYR A 24 7.42 6.12 1.77
CA TYR A 24 7.89 7.26 2.55
C TYR A 24 6.74 8.22 2.89
N ILE A 25 5.91 8.56 1.90
CA ILE A 25 4.75 9.43 2.11
C ILE A 25 3.77 8.78 3.10
N HIS A 26 3.49 7.50 2.92
CA HIS A 26 2.60 6.74 3.78
C HIS A 26 3.09 6.73 5.23
N ASP A 27 4.39 6.44 5.43
CA ASP A 27 4.99 6.42 6.77
C ASP A 27 4.94 7.80 7.43
N LYS A 28 5.15 8.87 6.65
CA LYS A 28 5.07 10.24 7.14
C LYS A 28 3.66 10.63 7.58
N ARG A 29 2.66 10.21 6.83
CA ARG A 29 1.26 10.43 7.20
C ARG A 29 0.93 9.79 8.55
N ILE A 30 1.36 8.55 8.73
CA ILE A 30 1.12 7.79 9.96
C ILE A 30 1.84 8.45 11.14
N GLU A 31 3.12 8.81 10.99
CA GLU A 31 3.88 9.49 12.04
C GLU A 31 3.22 10.78 12.47
N GLU A 32 2.80 11.60 11.51
CA GLU A 32 2.16 12.88 11.80
C GLU A 32 0.85 12.69 12.55
N ALA A 33 0.02 11.75 12.09
CA ALA A 33 -1.26 11.45 12.75
C ALA A 33 -1.04 10.94 14.17
N TYR A 34 -0.05 10.08 14.38
CA TYR A 34 0.27 9.57 15.71
C TYR A 34 0.73 10.67 16.67
N ARG A 35 1.43 11.69 16.17
CA ARG A 35 1.82 12.84 16.99
C ARG A 35 0.61 13.67 17.40
N LYS A 36 -0.33 13.83 16.49
CA LYS A 36 -1.54 14.63 16.75
C LYS A 36 -2.55 13.89 17.62
N ALA A 37 -2.64 12.58 17.48
CA ALA A 37 -3.55 11.74 18.26
C ALA A 37 -2.85 10.43 18.63
N PRO A 38 -2.14 10.38 19.77
CA PRO A 38 -1.40 9.18 20.20
C PRO A 38 -2.27 7.93 20.32
N ARG A 39 -3.58 8.11 20.53
CA ARG A 39 -4.52 6.97 20.59
C ARG A 39 -4.51 6.16 19.28
N LEU A 40 -4.22 6.79 18.13
CA LEU A 40 -4.13 6.09 16.85
C LEU A 40 -3.04 5.00 16.88
N ARG A 41 -1.90 5.30 17.47
CA ARG A 41 -0.83 4.30 17.64
C ARG A 41 -1.29 3.16 18.54
N GLU A 42 -1.96 3.47 19.63
CA GLU A 42 -2.50 2.46 20.55
C GLU A 42 -3.49 1.54 19.84
N ILE A 43 -4.38 2.09 19.04
CA ILE A 43 -5.35 1.31 18.26
C ILE A 43 -4.63 0.34 17.34
N ASP A 44 -3.65 0.80 16.58
CA ASP A 44 -2.91 -0.06 15.66
C ASP A 44 -2.15 -1.16 16.39
N SER A 45 -1.57 -0.83 17.55
CA SER A 45 -0.89 -1.80 18.41
C SER A 45 -1.87 -2.82 18.99
N GLU A 46 -3.06 -2.39 19.41
CA GLU A 46 -4.09 -3.26 19.94
C GLU A 46 -4.65 -4.21 18.87
N ILE A 47 -4.83 -3.72 17.64
CA ILE A 47 -5.25 -4.57 16.50
C ILE A 47 -4.19 -5.65 16.26
N ALA A 48 -2.92 -5.29 16.22
CA ALA A 48 -1.83 -6.24 16.01
C ALA A 48 -1.80 -7.30 17.14
N SER A 49 -1.92 -6.87 18.38
CA SER A 49 -1.94 -7.78 19.55
C SER A 49 -3.15 -8.71 19.52
N ALA A 50 -4.33 -8.18 19.20
CA ALA A 50 -5.54 -8.97 19.08
C ALA A 50 -5.43 -10.01 17.97
N SER A 51 -4.84 -9.63 16.84
CA SER A 51 -4.64 -10.54 15.70
C SER A 51 -3.75 -11.72 16.09
N VAL A 52 -2.64 -11.45 16.77
CA VAL A 52 -1.73 -12.51 17.23
C VAL A 52 -2.43 -13.41 18.24
N ARG A 53 -3.11 -12.83 19.23
CA ARG A 53 -3.81 -13.58 20.27
C ARG A 53 -4.88 -14.52 19.69
N GLN A 54 -5.68 -14.04 18.76
CA GLN A 54 -6.72 -14.85 18.16
C GLN A 54 -6.15 -15.90 17.20
N ALA A 55 -5.01 -15.61 16.54
CA ALA A 55 -4.32 -16.60 15.73
C ALA A 55 -3.89 -17.81 16.57
N TYR A 56 -3.33 -17.58 17.76
CA TYR A 56 -2.98 -18.66 18.69
C TYR A 56 -4.20 -19.43 19.14
N ARG A 57 -5.30 -18.77 19.45
CA ARG A 57 -6.55 -19.42 19.83
C ARG A 57 -7.11 -20.29 18.72
N LEU A 58 -7.04 -19.78 17.48
CA LEU A 58 -7.49 -20.54 16.31
C LEU A 58 -6.66 -21.82 16.15
N MET A 59 -5.34 -21.73 16.33
CA MET A 59 -4.45 -22.88 16.27
C MET A 59 -4.78 -23.91 17.37
N ASP A 60 -5.26 -23.44 18.53
CA ASP A 60 -5.65 -24.31 19.65
C ASP A 60 -7.06 -24.87 19.52
N GLY A 61 -7.73 -24.61 18.40
CA GLY A 61 -9.04 -25.20 18.09
C GLY A 61 -10.25 -24.34 18.46
N ASP A 62 -10.05 -23.04 18.79
CA ASP A 62 -11.16 -22.13 19.07
C ASP A 62 -11.82 -21.70 17.74
N GLU A 63 -12.97 -22.27 17.46
CA GLU A 63 -13.72 -22.00 16.21
C GLU A 63 -14.26 -20.56 16.14
N ASN A 64 -14.38 -19.88 17.28
CA ASN A 64 -14.92 -18.52 17.36
C ASN A 64 -13.85 -17.44 17.26
N ALA A 65 -12.57 -17.81 17.18
CA ALA A 65 -11.46 -16.86 17.20
C ALA A 65 -11.54 -15.82 16.09
N LEU A 66 -11.86 -16.22 14.86
CA LEU A 66 -11.99 -15.29 13.73
C LEU A 66 -13.15 -14.32 13.91
N ALA A 67 -14.31 -14.80 14.37
CA ALA A 67 -15.46 -13.95 14.62
C ALA A 67 -15.17 -12.92 15.72
N THR A 68 -14.54 -13.35 16.80
CA THR A 68 -14.11 -12.46 17.90
C THR A 68 -13.16 -11.38 17.39
N LEU A 69 -12.19 -11.76 16.55
CA LEU A 69 -11.22 -10.84 15.97
C LEU A 69 -11.90 -9.81 15.07
N ARG A 70 -12.83 -10.24 14.22
CA ARG A 70 -13.55 -9.32 13.33
C ARG A 70 -14.33 -8.26 14.09
N LEU A 71 -15.00 -8.64 15.16
CA LEU A 71 -15.75 -7.70 15.99
C LEU A 71 -14.82 -6.69 16.65
N ALA A 72 -13.70 -7.16 17.19
CA ALA A 72 -12.72 -6.27 17.81
C ALA A 72 -12.13 -5.29 16.80
N ILE A 73 -11.77 -5.75 15.59
CA ILE A 73 -11.22 -4.91 14.55
C ILE A 73 -12.25 -3.87 14.08
N GLU A 74 -13.51 -4.24 13.96
CA GLU A 74 -14.55 -3.29 13.57
C GLU A 74 -14.67 -2.14 14.57
N ASP A 75 -14.63 -2.43 15.87
CA ASP A 75 -14.69 -1.40 16.90
C ASP A 75 -13.46 -0.48 16.84
N TYR A 76 -12.27 -1.03 16.67
CA TYR A 76 -11.05 -0.25 16.52
C TYR A 76 -11.07 0.62 15.25
N LYS A 77 -11.58 0.09 14.15
CA LYS A 77 -11.69 0.85 12.90
C LYS A 77 -12.67 2.01 13.02
N GLU A 78 -13.77 1.82 13.75
CA GLU A 78 -14.72 2.91 14.01
C GLU A 78 -14.07 4.02 14.83
N GLU A 79 -13.33 3.66 15.87
CA GLU A 79 -12.62 4.63 16.70
C GLU A 79 -11.56 5.36 15.89
N ARG A 80 -10.80 4.63 15.06
CA ARG A 80 -9.79 5.23 14.17
C ARG A 80 -10.43 6.23 13.21
N ALA A 81 -11.53 5.84 12.58
CA ALA A 81 -12.24 6.70 11.63
C ALA A 81 -12.72 8.00 12.30
N ALA A 82 -13.24 7.90 13.52
CA ALA A 82 -13.68 9.07 14.27
C ALA A 82 -12.52 10.01 14.59
N LEU A 83 -11.37 9.45 14.99
CA LEU A 83 -10.17 10.24 15.29
C LEU A 83 -9.62 10.92 14.04
N LEU A 84 -9.51 10.19 12.92
CA LEU A 84 -9.05 10.76 11.65
C LEU A 84 -9.98 11.90 11.19
N SER A 85 -11.28 11.70 11.31
CA SER A 85 -12.26 12.72 10.97
C SER A 85 -12.10 13.97 11.83
N THR A 86 -11.88 13.79 13.14
CA THR A 86 -11.64 14.89 14.07
C THR A 86 -10.40 15.69 13.69
N LEU A 87 -9.36 15.03 13.19
CA LEU A 87 -8.13 15.68 12.73
C LEU A 87 -8.27 16.32 11.35
N GLY A 88 -9.39 16.11 10.67
CA GLY A 88 -9.63 16.65 9.33
C GLY A 88 -9.01 15.81 8.20
N TYR A 89 -8.62 14.60 8.47
CA TYR A 89 -8.04 13.70 7.46
C TYR A 89 -9.14 12.85 6.81
N PRO A 90 -8.94 12.43 5.54
CA PRO A 90 -9.86 11.50 4.91
C PRO A 90 -9.79 10.11 5.57
N LEU A 91 -10.84 9.31 5.42
CA LEU A 91 -10.92 8.00 6.05
C LEU A 91 -9.86 7.02 5.54
N ASP A 92 -9.38 7.23 4.30
CA ASP A 92 -8.35 6.39 3.67
C ASP A 92 -6.93 6.92 3.90
N TYR A 93 -6.74 7.82 4.85
CA TYR A 93 -5.45 8.47 5.09
C TYR A 93 -4.33 7.49 5.44
N PHE A 94 -4.67 6.36 6.09
CA PHE A 94 -3.72 5.32 6.48
C PHE A 94 -3.59 4.20 5.44
N ASP A 95 -4.35 4.26 4.37
CA ASP A 95 -4.28 3.23 3.33
C ASP A 95 -2.96 3.33 2.57
N PRO A 96 -2.45 2.20 2.07
CA PRO A 96 -1.26 2.22 1.22
C PRO A 96 -1.46 3.13 0.00
N ILE A 97 -0.37 3.78 -0.43
CA ILE A 97 -0.38 4.71 -1.55
C ILE A 97 0.17 4.00 -2.78
N TYR A 98 -0.58 4.06 -3.88
CA TYR A 98 -0.17 3.47 -5.15
C TYR A 98 -0.23 4.51 -6.27
N THR A 99 0.83 4.59 -7.09
CA THR A 99 0.83 5.42 -8.29
C THR A 99 -0.07 4.80 -9.35
N CYS A 100 -0.01 3.46 -9.50
CA CYS A 100 -0.94 2.72 -10.33
C CYS A 100 -1.80 1.83 -9.44
N PRO A 101 -3.09 2.16 -9.25
CA PRO A 101 -3.95 1.36 -8.38
C PRO A 101 -4.29 -0.02 -8.96
N ASP A 102 -4.14 -0.21 -10.26
CA ASP A 102 -4.51 -1.48 -10.90
C ASP A 102 -3.51 -2.58 -10.60
N CYS A 103 -2.21 -2.30 -10.66
CA CYS A 103 -1.17 -3.29 -10.38
C CYS A 103 -0.49 -3.09 -9.02
N HIS A 104 -0.87 -2.06 -8.26
CA HIS A 104 -0.24 -1.71 -6.98
C HIS A 104 1.28 -1.49 -7.13
N ASP A 105 1.66 -0.81 -8.22
CA ASP A 105 3.05 -0.46 -8.53
C ASP A 105 3.99 -1.66 -8.72
N THR A 106 3.43 -2.81 -9.08
CA THR A 106 4.23 -4.00 -9.42
C THR A 106 4.54 -4.10 -10.91
N GLY A 107 3.73 -3.44 -11.74
CA GLY A 107 3.83 -3.51 -13.19
C GLY A 107 3.13 -4.72 -13.81
N HIS A 108 2.62 -5.64 -13.01
CA HIS A 108 2.02 -6.87 -13.49
C HIS A 108 0.74 -7.20 -12.73
N ILE A 109 -0.23 -7.77 -13.46
CA ILE A 109 -1.48 -8.29 -12.91
C ILE A 109 -1.66 -9.70 -13.43
N ASP A 110 -1.73 -10.69 -12.51
CA ASP A 110 -1.93 -12.10 -12.87
C ASP A 110 -0.93 -12.61 -13.91
N GLY A 111 0.34 -12.21 -13.75
CA GLY A 111 1.42 -12.62 -14.65
C GLY A 111 1.50 -11.87 -15.97
N GLN A 112 0.59 -10.91 -16.20
CA GLN A 112 0.59 -10.10 -17.41
C GLN A 112 0.97 -8.66 -17.11
N LYS A 113 1.54 -7.99 -18.11
CA LYS A 113 1.94 -6.60 -17.96
C LYS A 113 0.72 -5.69 -17.77
N CYS A 114 0.78 -4.83 -16.75
CA CYS A 114 -0.23 -3.81 -16.53
C CYS A 114 -0.17 -2.75 -17.64
N HIS A 115 -1.28 -2.01 -17.84
CA HIS A 115 -1.31 -0.92 -18.82
C HIS A 115 -0.21 0.11 -18.55
N CYS A 116 0.14 0.36 -17.28
CA CYS A 116 1.20 1.31 -16.94
C CYS A 116 2.57 0.80 -17.39
N PHE A 117 2.80 -0.51 -17.34
CA PHE A 117 4.04 -1.12 -17.82
C PHE A 117 4.14 -0.98 -19.33
N LYS A 118 3.05 -1.24 -20.05
CA LYS A 118 3.00 -1.06 -21.51
C LYS A 118 3.29 0.38 -21.89
N GLN A 119 2.74 1.35 -21.17
CA GLN A 119 3.03 2.75 -21.39
C GLN A 119 4.49 3.07 -21.11
N ALA A 120 5.08 2.49 -20.08
CA ALA A 120 6.49 2.67 -19.76
C ALA A 120 7.39 2.14 -20.88
N ILE A 121 7.02 1.01 -21.51
CA ILE A 121 7.74 0.49 -22.66
C ILE A 121 7.75 1.51 -23.81
N ILE A 122 6.57 2.05 -24.14
CA ILE A 122 6.42 3.04 -25.19
C ILE A 122 7.27 4.28 -24.90
N ASN A 123 7.21 4.78 -23.67
CA ASN A 123 7.96 5.97 -23.27
C ASN A 123 9.46 5.74 -23.35
N THR A 124 9.94 4.57 -22.90
CA THR A 124 11.36 4.22 -22.93
C THR A 124 11.87 4.11 -24.36
N VAL A 125 11.17 3.38 -25.21
CA VAL A 125 11.55 3.19 -26.60
C VAL A 125 11.52 4.53 -27.35
N TYR A 126 10.48 5.32 -27.17
CA TYR A 126 10.35 6.64 -27.77
C TYR A 126 11.51 7.56 -27.37
N SER A 127 11.81 7.60 -26.08
CA SER A 127 12.89 8.44 -25.55
C SER A 127 14.25 8.06 -26.12
N GLN A 128 14.49 6.76 -26.33
CA GLN A 128 15.78 6.26 -26.82
C GLN A 128 15.91 6.28 -28.33
N SER A 129 14.82 6.56 -29.05
CA SER A 129 14.84 6.62 -30.51
C SER A 129 15.20 7.99 -31.07
N ASN A 130 15.35 9.01 -30.22
CA ASN A 130 15.65 10.38 -30.60
C ASN A 130 14.59 11.07 -31.47
N ILE A 131 13.41 10.50 -31.56
CA ILE A 131 12.32 11.07 -32.39
C ILE A 131 11.92 12.45 -31.90
N ARG A 132 11.94 12.69 -30.62
CA ARG A 132 11.50 13.96 -30.02
C ARG A 132 12.46 15.12 -30.21
N GLU A 133 13.63 14.89 -30.78
CA GLU A 133 14.64 15.93 -30.97
C GLU A 133 14.44 16.74 -32.25
N ILE A 134 13.46 16.42 -33.01
CA ILE A 134 13.20 17.08 -34.30
C ILE A 134 12.51 18.42 -34.12
#